data_246ee9ec5ac9dbe793b6afdce933a64a
#
_entry.id   246ee9ec5ac9dbe793b6afdce933a64a
#
_cell.length_a   1.000
_cell.length_b   1.000
_cell.length_c   1.000
_cell.angle_alpha   90.00
_cell.angle_beta   90.00
_cell.angle_gamma   90.00
#
_symmetry.space_group_name_H-M   'P 1'
#
loop_
_entity.id
_entity.type
_entity.pdbx_description
1 polymer ?
#
loop_
_entity_poly.entity_id
_entity_poly.type
_entity_poly.pdbx_seq_one_letter_code
_entity_poly.pdbx_strand_id
1 'polypeptide(L)'
;MKKRIITGLVALTSMVSSAAAQDIYRTAANVPMVQPNNGILMPQFGLGTFYQPSDSVCEQSCLTALKAGYRHIDTAHAYNDEAGVGRAVKESGIPREEIWITSQLWPTEYGEGKTLKAIDEMLGRLQLDYIDLLYVHQPVGDFVGAWKDMEKAVAMGKVRVLGISDFDASDEVFDKIMRESVVKPAVLQMECHPYAQRLAMREKAKRYGIYVTSWFPLGGAMSKGALLKEERFFNMSLEEKERAYLGNMQIPAERK
;
A
#
# COMPACT_ATOMS: atom_id res chain seq x y z
N MET A 1 -40.75 -37.61 -31.11
CA MET A 1 -39.33 -37.29 -30.87
C MET A 1 -39.19 -35.76 -30.79
N LYS A 2 -39.09 -35.19 -29.58
CA LYS A 2 -38.89 -33.74 -29.37
C LYS A 2 -37.43 -33.54 -28.99
N LYS A 3 -36.65 -32.88 -29.87
CA LYS A 3 -35.28 -32.45 -29.58
C LYS A 3 -35.31 -31.25 -28.63
N ARG A 4 -34.74 -31.41 -27.42
CA ARG A 4 -34.47 -30.32 -26.52
C ARG A 4 -33.17 -29.62 -26.98
N ILE A 5 -33.28 -28.36 -27.35
CA ILE A 5 -32.13 -27.49 -27.57
C ILE A 5 -31.72 -26.95 -26.19
N ILE A 6 -30.57 -27.37 -25.73
CA ILE A 6 -29.93 -26.81 -24.53
C ILE A 6 -29.19 -25.56 -24.98
N THR A 7 -29.74 -24.42 -24.70
CA THR A 7 -29.10 -23.13 -24.92
C THR A 7 -28.10 -22.93 -23.78
N GLY A 8 -26.82 -23.19 -24.05
CA GLY A 8 -25.76 -22.89 -23.13
C GLY A 8 -25.61 -21.37 -22.99
N LEU A 9 -25.96 -20.86 -21.81
CA LEU A 9 -25.68 -19.49 -21.41
C LEU A 9 -24.16 -19.41 -21.11
N VAL A 10 -23.38 -18.99 -22.09
CA VAL A 10 -21.97 -18.62 -21.89
C VAL A 10 -22.01 -17.29 -21.13
N ALA A 11 -21.74 -17.37 -19.82
CA ALA A 11 -21.45 -16.19 -19.03
C ALA A 11 -20.14 -15.58 -19.56
N LEU A 12 -20.25 -14.55 -20.40
CA LEU A 12 -19.15 -13.65 -20.68
C LEU A 12 -18.88 -12.86 -19.37
N THR A 13 -18.10 -13.44 -18.48
CA THR A 13 -17.40 -12.64 -17.48
C THR A 13 -16.48 -11.72 -18.26
N SER A 14 -16.86 -10.46 -18.32
CA SER A 14 -16.01 -9.41 -18.84
C SER A 14 -14.74 -9.38 -17.99
N MET A 15 -13.68 -10.04 -18.46
CA MET A 15 -12.34 -9.66 -18.14
C MET A 15 -12.16 -8.25 -18.72
N VAL A 16 -12.57 -7.22 -17.99
CA VAL A 16 -12.08 -5.88 -18.21
C VAL A 16 -10.58 -6.02 -17.95
N SER A 17 -9.84 -6.03 -19.02
CA SER A 17 -8.48 -6.50 -19.05
C SER A 17 -7.64 -5.67 -18.10
N SER A 18 -6.81 -6.34 -17.30
CA SER A 18 -5.71 -5.72 -16.55
C SER A 18 -4.88 -4.75 -17.41
N ALA A 19 -4.88 -4.92 -18.73
CA ALA A 19 -4.25 -4.05 -19.70
C ALA A 19 -4.86 -2.64 -19.74
N ALA A 20 -6.19 -2.50 -19.70
CA ALA A 20 -6.83 -1.17 -19.74
C ALA A 20 -6.54 -0.36 -18.47
N ALA A 21 -6.47 -1.00 -17.30
CA ALA A 21 -6.08 -0.33 -16.06
C ALA A 21 -4.57 0.03 -16.06
N GLN A 22 -3.71 -0.81 -16.66
CA GLN A 22 -2.29 -0.47 -16.90
C GLN A 22 -2.13 0.75 -17.78
N ASP A 23 -2.94 0.85 -18.82
CA ASP A 23 -2.84 1.94 -19.78
C ASP A 23 -3.28 3.28 -19.20
N ILE A 24 -4.28 3.31 -18.30
CA ILE A 24 -4.73 4.53 -17.62
C ILE A 24 -3.58 5.15 -16.81
N TYR A 25 -2.94 4.38 -15.93
CA TYR A 25 -1.85 4.89 -15.11
C TYR A 25 -0.58 5.20 -15.91
N ARG A 26 -0.25 4.39 -16.92
CA ARG A 26 0.92 4.62 -17.80
C ARG A 26 0.76 5.81 -18.70
N THR A 27 -0.43 6.03 -19.29
CA THR A 27 -0.68 7.15 -20.19
C THR A 27 -0.69 8.49 -19.45
N ALA A 28 -1.23 8.54 -18.23
CA ALA A 28 -1.31 9.78 -17.48
C ALA A 28 0.04 10.28 -16.95
N ALA A 29 0.94 9.39 -16.50
CA ALA A 29 2.17 9.79 -15.84
C ALA A 29 3.39 8.89 -16.11
N ASN A 30 3.25 7.87 -16.96
CA ASN A 30 4.30 6.86 -17.24
C ASN A 30 4.85 6.19 -15.96
N VAL A 31 3.97 5.94 -14.97
CA VAL A 31 4.33 5.34 -13.69
C VAL A 31 4.44 3.83 -13.83
N PRO A 32 5.54 3.19 -13.38
CA PRO A 32 5.62 1.74 -13.32
C PRO A 32 4.53 1.16 -12.41
N MET A 33 3.91 0.07 -12.84
CA MET A 33 2.84 -0.60 -12.11
C MET A 33 3.30 -1.97 -11.60
N VAL A 34 2.74 -2.40 -10.49
CA VAL A 34 2.87 -3.75 -9.94
C VAL A 34 1.50 -4.38 -9.80
N GLN A 35 1.46 -5.72 -9.82
CA GLN A 35 0.21 -6.47 -9.70
C GLN A 35 0.29 -7.44 -8.52
N PRO A 36 -0.30 -7.08 -7.36
CA PRO A 36 -0.46 -7.99 -6.24
C PRO A 36 -1.38 -9.18 -6.54
N ASN A 37 -1.53 -10.11 -5.58
CA ASN A 37 -2.31 -11.35 -5.71
C ASN A 37 -3.80 -11.16 -6.05
N ASN A 38 -4.36 -9.99 -5.78
CA ASN A 38 -5.76 -9.65 -6.11
C ASN A 38 -5.95 -9.19 -7.56
N GLY A 39 -4.88 -9.11 -8.35
CA GLY A 39 -4.92 -8.72 -9.76
C GLY A 39 -5.11 -7.23 -10.04
N ILE A 40 -5.28 -6.38 -9.01
CA ILE A 40 -5.44 -4.94 -9.15
C ILE A 40 -4.05 -4.30 -9.31
N LEU A 41 -3.90 -3.49 -10.33
CA LEU A 41 -2.64 -2.79 -10.58
C LEU A 41 -2.47 -1.61 -9.64
N MET A 42 -1.29 -1.48 -9.06
CA MET A 42 -0.91 -0.44 -8.12
C MET A 42 0.34 0.30 -8.63
N PRO A 43 0.40 1.65 -8.53
CA PRO A 43 1.63 2.39 -8.82
C PRO A 43 2.77 1.95 -7.90
N GLN A 44 3.92 1.64 -8.49
CA GLN A 44 5.08 1.12 -7.76
C GLN A 44 5.72 2.16 -6.82
N PHE A 45 5.63 3.45 -7.18
CA PHE A 45 6.19 4.55 -6.41
C PHE A 45 5.08 5.42 -5.84
N GLY A 46 5.22 5.79 -4.56
CA GLY A 46 4.31 6.66 -3.86
C GLY A 46 5.03 7.69 -2.99
N LEU A 47 4.33 8.78 -2.69
CA LEU A 47 4.72 9.73 -1.65
C LEU A 47 4.13 9.27 -0.32
N GLY A 48 4.95 9.02 0.70
CA GLY A 48 4.50 8.88 2.08
C GLY A 48 4.41 10.24 2.77
N THR A 49 3.34 10.47 3.53
CA THR A 49 3.09 11.77 4.19
C THR A 49 3.54 11.81 5.65
N PHE A 50 4.05 10.70 6.19
CA PHE A 50 4.51 10.65 7.57
C PHE A 50 5.49 11.78 7.92
N TYR A 51 5.30 12.41 9.07
CA TYR A 51 6.11 13.52 9.56
C TYR A 51 5.95 14.86 8.83
N GLN A 52 4.82 15.08 8.16
CA GLN A 52 4.51 16.42 7.66
C GLN A 52 4.18 17.36 8.85
N PRO A 53 4.74 18.57 8.88
CA PRO A 53 4.57 19.48 10.02
C PRO A 53 3.14 19.98 10.23
N SER A 54 2.32 19.96 9.19
CA SER A 54 0.92 20.39 9.21
C SER A 54 0.16 19.87 8.00
N ASP A 55 -1.14 19.89 8.09
CA ASP A 55 -2.09 19.57 7.03
C ASP A 55 -1.84 20.39 5.75
N SER A 56 -1.55 21.69 5.90
CA SER A 56 -1.24 22.57 4.76
C SER A 56 0.08 22.22 4.08
N VAL A 57 1.11 21.84 4.86
CA VAL A 57 2.39 21.38 4.28
C VAL A 57 2.20 20.03 3.59
N CYS A 58 1.40 19.14 4.17
CA CYS A 58 1.05 17.86 3.54
C CYS A 58 0.37 18.08 2.19
N GLU A 59 -0.63 18.96 2.14
CA GLU A 59 -1.33 19.35 0.91
C GLU A 59 -0.37 19.83 -0.17
N GLN A 60 0.52 20.78 0.15
CA GLN A 60 1.50 21.30 -0.81
C GLN A 60 2.51 20.24 -1.26
N SER A 61 2.94 19.35 -0.37
CA SER A 61 3.80 18.22 -0.70
C SER A 61 3.13 17.25 -1.67
N CYS A 62 1.87 16.90 -1.42
CA CYS A 62 1.06 16.06 -2.29
C CYS A 62 0.84 16.70 -3.66
N LEU A 63 0.46 17.96 -3.72
CA LEU A 63 0.31 18.70 -4.99
C LEU A 63 1.61 18.73 -5.80
N THR A 64 2.73 18.96 -5.13
CA THR A 64 4.06 18.95 -5.77
C THR A 64 4.38 17.57 -6.35
N ALA A 65 4.11 16.50 -5.60
CA ALA A 65 4.33 15.13 -6.06
C ALA A 65 3.43 14.77 -7.24
N LEU A 66 2.12 15.08 -7.16
CA LEU A 66 1.18 14.84 -8.25
C LEU A 66 1.57 15.61 -9.52
N LYS A 67 2.00 16.86 -9.39
CA LYS A 67 2.51 17.68 -10.50
C LYS A 67 3.81 17.10 -11.10
N ALA A 68 4.66 16.50 -10.26
CA ALA A 68 5.88 15.82 -10.69
C ALA A 68 5.63 14.44 -11.35
N GLY A 69 4.37 13.98 -11.40
CA GLY A 69 3.99 12.72 -12.04
C GLY A 69 3.75 11.56 -11.08
N TYR A 70 3.86 11.74 -9.76
CA TYR A 70 3.41 10.72 -8.81
C TYR A 70 1.91 10.46 -8.98
N ARG A 71 1.51 9.22 -8.76
CA ARG A 71 0.10 8.79 -8.81
C ARG A 71 -0.29 7.95 -7.60
N HIS A 72 0.56 7.91 -6.57
CA HIS A 72 0.29 7.20 -5.32
C HIS A 72 0.68 8.10 -4.14
N ILE A 73 -0.28 8.32 -3.23
CA ILE A 73 -0.09 9.00 -1.94
C ILE A 73 -0.41 8.00 -0.84
N ASP A 74 0.48 7.88 0.14
CA ASP A 74 0.35 6.99 1.32
C ASP A 74 0.28 7.86 2.59
N THR A 75 -0.88 7.87 3.23
CA THR A 75 -1.16 8.54 4.49
C THR A 75 -1.64 7.54 5.54
N ALA A 76 -1.98 8.00 6.73
CA ALA A 76 -2.57 7.21 7.80
C ALA A 76 -3.37 8.08 8.77
N HIS A 77 -4.34 7.49 9.48
CA HIS A 77 -5.05 8.18 10.57
C HIS A 77 -4.07 8.81 11.57
N ALA A 78 -3.03 8.06 11.96
CA ALA A 78 -2.05 8.49 12.95
C ALA A 78 -1.23 9.73 12.54
N TYR A 79 -1.22 10.09 11.25
CA TYR A 79 -0.43 11.23 10.77
C TYR A 79 -1.18 12.56 10.90
N ASN A 80 -2.51 12.51 11.10
CA ASN A 80 -3.39 13.67 11.20
C ASN A 80 -3.32 14.62 10.00
N ASP A 81 -3.09 14.09 8.81
CA ASP A 81 -2.90 14.85 7.58
C ASP A 81 -3.80 14.39 6.42
N GLU A 82 -4.75 13.47 6.69
CA GLU A 82 -5.67 12.94 5.67
C GLU A 82 -6.51 14.05 5.00
N ALA A 83 -6.88 15.10 5.74
CA ALA A 83 -7.63 16.21 5.16
C ALA A 83 -6.78 17.01 4.16
N GLY A 84 -5.48 17.19 4.43
CA GLY A 84 -4.53 17.78 3.49
C GLY A 84 -4.37 16.98 2.22
N VAL A 85 -4.26 15.63 2.36
CA VAL A 85 -4.24 14.72 1.20
C VAL A 85 -5.51 14.85 0.37
N GLY A 86 -6.69 14.86 1.00
CA GLY A 86 -7.98 15.00 0.30
C GLY A 86 -8.08 16.29 -0.50
N ARG A 87 -7.66 17.43 0.10
CA ARG A 87 -7.63 18.72 -0.62
C ARG A 87 -6.65 18.69 -1.80
N ALA A 88 -5.47 18.13 -1.62
CA ALA A 88 -4.49 17.98 -2.70
C ALA A 88 -5.02 17.16 -3.88
N VAL A 89 -5.71 16.05 -3.60
CA VAL A 89 -6.37 15.25 -4.65
C VAL A 89 -7.36 16.10 -5.43
N LYS A 90 -8.23 16.82 -4.73
CA LYS A 90 -9.25 17.68 -5.35
C LYS A 90 -8.64 18.83 -6.16
N GLU A 91 -7.62 19.51 -5.62
CA GLU A 91 -6.98 20.66 -6.26
C GLU A 91 -6.06 20.25 -7.43
N SER A 92 -5.59 19.03 -7.45
CA SER A 92 -4.68 18.54 -8.53
C SER A 92 -5.31 18.60 -9.91
N GLY A 93 -6.65 18.57 -10.00
CA GLY A 93 -7.39 18.45 -11.25
C GLY A 93 -7.20 17.13 -11.99
N ILE A 94 -6.48 16.17 -11.39
CA ILE A 94 -6.27 14.83 -11.95
C ILE A 94 -7.53 13.99 -11.65
N PRO A 95 -8.07 13.23 -12.61
CA PRO A 95 -9.17 12.31 -12.34
C PRO A 95 -8.88 11.39 -11.15
N ARG A 96 -9.88 11.21 -10.26
CA ARG A 96 -9.71 10.42 -9.01
C ARG A 96 -9.22 8.99 -9.28
N GLU A 97 -9.69 8.38 -10.36
CA GLU A 97 -9.31 7.04 -10.79
C GLU A 97 -7.86 6.91 -11.24
N GLU A 98 -7.20 8.02 -11.55
CA GLU A 98 -5.78 8.06 -11.88
C GLU A 98 -4.87 8.24 -10.66
N ILE A 99 -5.44 8.49 -9.48
CA ILE A 99 -4.68 8.67 -8.23
C ILE A 99 -4.95 7.49 -7.31
N TRP A 100 -3.90 6.83 -6.86
CA TRP A 100 -3.95 5.78 -5.88
C TRP A 100 -3.77 6.37 -4.48
N ILE A 101 -4.76 6.19 -3.61
CA ILE A 101 -4.71 6.64 -2.22
C ILE A 101 -4.62 5.43 -1.31
N THR A 102 -3.60 5.43 -0.48
CA THR A 102 -3.41 4.49 0.62
C THR A 102 -3.64 5.21 1.93
N SER A 103 -4.38 4.59 2.86
CA SER A 103 -4.45 5.00 4.25
C SER A 103 -4.34 3.80 5.19
N GLN A 104 -4.22 4.05 6.51
CA GLN A 104 -3.91 3.04 7.50
C GLN A 104 -4.73 3.28 8.76
N LEU A 105 -5.41 2.23 9.23
CA LEU A 105 -6.17 2.22 10.48
C LEU A 105 -5.22 2.19 11.68
N TRP A 106 -5.51 2.97 12.70
CA TRP A 106 -4.74 2.92 13.94
C TRP A 106 -5.32 1.87 14.91
N PRO A 107 -4.53 1.24 15.81
CA PRO A 107 -5.02 0.21 16.73
C PRO A 107 -6.23 0.58 17.56
N THR A 108 -6.42 1.87 17.89
CA THR A 108 -7.60 2.34 18.59
C THR A 108 -8.90 2.23 17.80
N GLU A 109 -8.83 1.99 16.49
CA GLU A 109 -9.96 1.85 15.57
C GLU A 109 -10.29 0.38 15.28
N TYR A 110 -9.51 -0.57 15.80
CA TYR A 110 -9.69 -1.99 15.53
C TYR A 110 -10.86 -2.59 16.29
N GLY A 111 -11.53 -3.53 15.65
CA GLY A 111 -12.59 -4.36 16.21
C GLY A 111 -13.74 -4.57 15.24
N GLU A 112 -14.35 -5.76 15.29
CA GLU A 112 -15.53 -6.08 14.50
C GLU A 112 -16.71 -5.17 14.90
N GLY A 113 -17.36 -4.55 13.89
CA GLY A 113 -18.42 -3.54 14.07
C GLY A 113 -17.92 -2.12 14.36
N LYS A 114 -16.67 -1.94 14.76
CA LYS A 114 -16.05 -0.65 15.08
C LYS A 114 -15.27 -0.07 13.89
N THR A 115 -14.54 -0.92 13.21
CA THR A 115 -13.63 -0.51 12.14
C THR A 115 -14.37 0.03 10.91
N LEU A 116 -15.56 -0.47 10.61
CA LEU A 116 -16.40 0.09 9.53
C LEU A 116 -16.70 1.57 9.75
N LYS A 117 -17.03 1.97 10.98
CA LYS A 117 -17.28 3.37 11.32
C LYS A 117 -15.99 4.21 11.16
N ALA A 118 -14.85 3.68 11.60
CA ALA A 118 -13.56 4.35 11.43
C ALA A 118 -13.21 4.56 9.94
N ILE A 119 -13.56 3.60 9.06
CA ILE A 119 -13.38 3.74 7.60
C ILE A 119 -14.28 4.88 7.06
N ASP A 120 -15.52 4.99 7.52
CA ASP A 120 -16.41 6.09 7.12
C ASP A 120 -15.87 7.45 7.57
N GLU A 121 -15.36 7.54 8.79
CA GLU A 121 -14.73 8.75 9.31
C GLU A 121 -13.46 9.11 8.51
N MET A 122 -12.65 8.12 8.14
CA MET A 122 -11.46 8.27 7.29
C MET A 122 -11.83 8.82 5.90
N LEU A 123 -12.83 8.25 5.26
CA LEU A 123 -13.35 8.73 3.98
C LEU A 123 -13.87 10.17 4.11
N GLY A 124 -14.52 10.51 5.22
CA GLY A 124 -14.97 11.87 5.53
C GLY A 124 -13.80 12.87 5.67
N ARG A 125 -12.69 12.47 6.33
CA ARG A 125 -11.48 13.32 6.43
C ARG A 125 -10.80 13.50 5.07
N LEU A 126 -10.66 12.41 4.30
CA LEU A 126 -10.11 12.43 2.94
C LEU A 126 -11.02 13.12 1.94
N GLN A 127 -12.33 13.27 2.23
CA GLN A 127 -13.35 13.74 1.28
C GLN A 127 -13.36 12.92 -0.02
N LEU A 128 -13.25 11.61 0.10
CA LEU A 128 -13.22 10.65 -1.00
C LEU A 128 -14.32 9.60 -0.83
N ASP A 129 -14.78 9.03 -1.94
CA ASP A 129 -15.80 7.98 -1.95
C ASP A 129 -15.20 6.58 -1.69
N TYR A 130 -13.92 6.41 -1.98
CA TYR A 130 -13.20 5.14 -1.76
C TYR A 130 -11.70 5.36 -1.51
N ILE A 131 -11.09 4.36 -0.88
CA ILE A 131 -9.64 4.23 -0.66
C ILE A 131 -9.14 3.09 -1.56
N ASP A 132 -8.00 3.29 -2.23
CA ASP A 132 -7.44 2.26 -3.10
C ASP A 132 -6.78 1.13 -2.30
N LEU A 133 -6.06 1.45 -1.24
CA LEU A 133 -5.41 0.46 -0.36
C LEU A 133 -5.58 0.87 1.09
N LEU A 134 -6.13 -0.02 1.91
CA LEU A 134 -6.25 0.19 3.35
C LEU A 134 -5.42 -0.84 4.09
N TYR A 135 -4.58 -0.35 5.01
CA TYR A 135 -3.78 -1.20 5.89
C TYR A 135 -4.37 -1.33 7.29
N VAL A 136 -4.24 -2.53 7.87
CA VAL A 136 -4.07 -2.67 9.32
C VAL A 136 -2.65 -2.17 9.62
N HIS A 137 -2.53 -1.06 10.37
CA HIS A 137 -1.26 -0.34 10.54
C HIS A 137 -0.25 -1.11 11.41
N GLN A 138 -0.73 -1.76 12.46
CA GLN A 138 0.10 -2.46 13.44
C GLN A 138 -0.50 -3.82 13.81
N PRO A 139 0.32 -4.87 14.03
CA PRO A 139 -0.17 -6.22 14.39
C PRO A 139 -0.51 -6.34 15.89
N VAL A 140 -1.31 -5.42 16.42
CA VAL A 140 -1.69 -5.36 17.85
C VAL A 140 -3.20 -5.22 18.00
N GLY A 141 -3.71 -5.51 19.20
CA GLY A 141 -5.14 -5.41 19.49
C GLY A 141 -5.99 -6.38 18.66
N ASP A 142 -7.25 -5.99 18.39
CA ASP A 142 -8.18 -6.83 17.61
C ASP A 142 -8.05 -6.58 16.10
N PHE A 143 -6.86 -6.79 15.55
CA PHE A 143 -6.61 -6.63 14.12
C PHE A 143 -7.38 -7.65 13.26
N VAL A 144 -7.77 -8.80 13.82
CA VAL A 144 -8.61 -9.78 13.10
C VAL A 144 -10.05 -9.27 12.99
N GLY A 145 -10.60 -8.70 14.06
CA GLY A 145 -11.90 -8.04 13.99
C GLY A 145 -11.91 -6.84 13.05
N ALA A 146 -10.82 -6.06 13.05
CA ALA A 146 -10.64 -4.99 12.06
C ALA A 146 -10.63 -5.52 10.63
N TRP A 147 -9.92 -6.62 10.37
CA TRP A 147 -9.84 -7.24 9.05
C TRP A 147 -11.19 -7.66 8.52
N LYS A 148 -12.05 -8.27 9.34
CA LYS A 148 -13.41 -8.66 8.96
C LYS A 148 -14.27 -7.47 8.52
N ASP A 149 -14.12 -6.33 9.19
CA ASP A 149 -14.81 -5.10 8.79
C ASP A 149 -14.21 -4.49 7.52
N MET A 150 -12.90 -4.59 7.33
CA MET A 150 -12.26 -4.19 6.08
C MET A 150 -12.73 -5.03 4.90
N GLU A 151 -12.93 -6.34 5.07
CA GLU A 151 -13.53 -7.24 4.06
C GLU A 151 -14.96 -6.79 3.70
N LYS A 152 -15.76 -6.38 4.69
CA LYS A 152 -17.09 -5.78 4.46
C LYS A 152 -16.98 -4.47 3.68
N ALA A 153 -16.00 -3.62 4.02
CA ALA A 153 -15.75 -2.36 3.32
C ALA A 153 -15.38 -2.57 1.84
N VAL A 154 -14.64 -3.64 1.54
CA VAL A 154 -14.36 -4.04 0.13
C VAL A 154 -15.67 -4.41 -0.57
N ALA A 155 -16.51 -5.24 0.05
CA ALA A 155 -17.81 -5.62 -0.53
C ALA A 155 -18.75 -4.41 -0.74
N MET A 156 -18.59 -3.35 0.06
CA MET A 156 -19.34 -2.08 -0.06
C MET A 156 -18.72 -1.11 -1.09
N GLY A 157 -17.57 -1.43 -1.67
CA GLY A 157 -16.86 -0.54 -2.61
C GLY A 157 -16.14 0.64 -1.96
N LYS A 158 -16.04 0.68 -0.63
CA LYS A 158 -15.33 1.73 0.13
C LYS A 158 -13.81 1.58 0.10
N VAL A 159 -13.34 0.35 -0.08
CA VAL A 159 -11.93 0.00 -0.17
C VAL A 159 -11.72 -0.97 -1.33
N ARG A 160 -10.65 -0.79 -2.10
CA ARG A 160 -10.37 -1.66 -3.26
C ARG A 160 -9.40 -2.80 -2.94
N VAL A 161 -8.38 -2.52 -2.12
CA VAL A 161 -7.30 -3.46 -1.80
C VAL A 161 -7.04 -3.46 -0.30
N LEU A 162 -6.79 -4.63 0.28
CA LEU A 162 -6.44 -4.79 1.69
C LEU A 162 -4.97 -5.14 1.84
N GLY A 163 -4.33 -4.51 2.83
CA GLY A 163 -2.94 -4.73 3.19
C GLY A 163 -2.71 -4.80 4.69
N ILE A 164 -1.51 -5.23 5.04
CA ILE A 164 -1.01 -5.31 6.41
C ILE A 164 0.30 -4.54 6.51
N SER A 165 0.54 -3.89 7.65
CA SER A 165 1.76 -3.12 7.90
C SER A 165 2.45 -3.61 9.18
N ASP A 166 3.79 -3.73 9.13
CA ASP A 166 4.65 -4.19 10.22
C ASP A 166 4.36 -5.63 10.72
N PHE A 167 3.66 -6.45 9.94
CA PHE A 167 3.39 -7.85 10.26
C PHE A 167 4.62 -8.76 10.12
N ASP A 168 5.77 -8.19 9.81
CA ASP A 168 7.09 -8.84 9.90
C ASP A 168 7.65 -8.87 11.34
N ALA A 169 6.94 -8.28 12.30
CA ALA A 169 7.31 -8.29 13.72
C ALA A 169 7.38 -9.73 14.29
N SER A 170 6.53 -10.65 13.84
CA SER A 170 6.65 -12.09 14.14
C SER A 170 5.94 -12.95 13.10
N ASP A 171 6.44 -14.18 12.92
CA ASP A 171 5.75 -15.18 12.10
C ASP A 171 4.34 -15.50 12.60
N GLU A 172 4.12 -15.46 13.91
CA GLU A 172 2.82 -15.77 14.52
C GLU A 172 1.74 -14.78 14.08
N VAL A 173 2.00 -13.47 14.09
CA VAL A 173 1.00 -12.46 13.68
C VAL A 173 0.73 -12.53 12.19
N PHE A 174 1.76 -12.75 11.37
CA PHE A 174 1.58 -12.97 9.94
C PHE A 174 0.73 -14.21 9.66
N ASP A 175 1.07 -15.34 10.26
CA ASP A 175 0.36 -16.61 10.03
C ASP A 175 -1.08 -16.53 10.58
N LYS A 176 -1.31 -15.78 11.67
CA LYS A 176 -2.65 -15.55 12.21
C LYS A 176 -3.53 -14.81 11.21
N ILE A 177 -3.08 -13.69 10.65
CA ILE A 177 -3.90 -12.96 9.68
C ILE A 177 -4.11 -13.79 8.41
N MET A 178 -3.11 -14.55 7.95
CA MET A 178 -3.25 -15.43 6.81
C MET A 178 -4.26 -16.56 7.03
N ARG A 179 -4.38 -17.06 8.25
CA ARG A 179 -5.36 -18.09 8.60
C ARG A 179 -6.76 -17.53 8.75
N GLU A 180 -6.91 -16.40 9.46
CA GLU A 180 -8.21 -15.86 9.85
C GLU A 180 -8.90 -15.04 8.74
N SER A 181 -8.16 -14.52 7.75
CA SER A 181 -8.71 -13.73 6.65
C SER A 181 -9.42 -14.59 5.61
N VAL A 182 -10.54 -14.12 5.07
CA VAL A 182 -11.19 -14.64 3.86
C VAL A 182 -10.55 -14.01 2.64
N VAL A 183 -10.57 -12.68 2.56
CA VAL A 183 -9.80 -11.92 1.57
C VAL A 183 -8.36 -11.82 2.05
N LYS A 184 -7.44 -12.43 1.33
CA LYS A 184 -6.03 -12.43 1.74
C LYS A 184 -5.40 -11.04 1.56
N PRO A 185 -4.45 -10.66 2.44
CA PRO A 185 -3.66 -9.45 2.23
C PRO A 185 -3.02 -9.47 0.84
N ALA A 186 -3.13 -8.36 0.13
CA ALA A 186 -2.51 -8.20 -1.19
C ALA A 186 -1.14 -7.52 -1.09
N VAL A 187 -0.96 -6.70 -0.05
CA VAL A 187 0.26 -5.90 0.16
C VAL A 187 0.70 -6.02 1.62
N LEU A 188 2.01 -6.17 1.83
CA LEU A 188 2.69 -6.05 3.11
C LEU A 188 3.60 -4.82 3.07
N GLN A 189 3.31 -3.83 3.91
CA GLN A 189 4.20 -2.69 4.11
C GLN A 189 5.11 -2.95 5.31
N MET A 190 6.41 -2.77 5.13
CA MET A 190 7.41 -2.95 6.19
C MET A 190 8.66 -2.12 5.91
N GLU A 191 9.51 -1.94 6.92
CA GLU A 191 10.84 -1.40 6.67
C GLU A 191 11.61 -2.33 5.72
N CYS A 192 11.99 -1.81 4.56
CA CYS A 192 12.77 -2.58 3.60
C CYS A 192 13.69 -1.65 2.80
N HIS A 193 15.00 -1.77 3.01
CA HIS A 193 16.03 -0.97 2.34
C HIS A 193 17.35 -1.77 2.37
N PRO A 194 18.45 -1.31 1.73
CA PRO A 194 19.70 -2.07 1.65
C PRO A 194 20.26 -2.56 2.99
N TYR A 195 19.98 -1.86 4.09
CA TYR A 195 20.43 -2.23 5.44
C TYR A 195 19.39 -3.03 6.25
N ALA A 196 18.15 -3.11 5.78
CA ALA A 196 17.07 -3.88 6.41
C ALA A 196 16.31 -4.66 5.33
N GLN A 197 16.93 -5.68 4.76
CA GLN A 197 16.43 -6.34 3.53
C GLN A 197 15.25 -7.29 3.76
N ARG A 198 15.00 -7.71 5.00
CA ARG A 198 13.86 -8.57 5.39
C ARG A 198 13.69 -9.81 4.50
N LEU A 199 14.77 -10.46 4.10
CA LEU A 199 14.76 -11.53 3.08
C LEU A 199 13.78 -12.66 3.41
N ALA A 200 13.80 -13.15 4.66
CA ALA A 200 12.91 -14.25 5.08
C ALA A 200 11.42 -13.89 4.90
N MET A 201 11.03 -12.68 5.35
CA MET A 201 9.65 -12.22 5.22
C MET A 201 9.26 -11.93 3.76
N ARG A 202 10.17 -11.39 2.97
CA ARG A 202 9.94 -11.18 1.52
C ARG A 202 9.68 -12.50 0.80
N GLU A 203 10.48 -13.53 1.06
CA GLU A 203 10.26 -14.87 0.50
C GLU A 203 8.97 -15.50 1.04
N LYS A 204 8.62 -15.26 2.31
CA LYS A 204 7.36 -15.71 2.89
C LYS A 204 6.17 -15.04 2.19
N ALA A 205 6.17 -13.72 2.08
CA ALA A 205 5.13 -12.93 1.40
C ALA A 205 4.96 -13.36 -0.08
N LYS A 206 6.07 -13.55 -0.78
CA LYS A 206 6.10 -14.00 -2.19
C LYS A 206 5.36 -15.33 -2.40
N ARG A 207 5.46 -16.29 -1.46
CA ARG A 207 4.75 -17.57 -1.56
C ARG A 207 3.21 -17.42 -1.56
N TYR A 208 2.71 -16.34 -1.01
CA TYR A 208 1.29 -15.99 -1.00
C TYR A 208 0.91 -14.98 -2.10
N GLY A 209 1.86 -14.59 -2.95
CA GLY A 209 1.65 -13.55 -3.97
C GLY A 209 1.44 -12.16 -3.38
N ILE A 210 1.82 -11.95 -2.11
CA ILE A 210 1.74 -10.66 -1.42
C ILE A 210 2.88 -9.76 -1.91
N TYR A 211 2.53 -8.56 -2.38
CA TYR A 211 3.52 -7.57 -2.78
C TYR A 211 4.07 -6.84 -1.55
N VAL A 212 5.40 -6.64 -1.52
CA VAL A 212 6.04 -5.93 -0.42
C VAL A 212 6.27 -4.47 -0.82
N THR A 213 5.78 -3.54 -0.01
CA THR A 213 6.09 -2.11 -0.09
C THR A 213 7.04 -1.72 1.04
N SER A 214 7.86 -0.71 0.79
CA SER A 214 8.84 -0.22 1.76
C SER A 214 8.41 1.12 2.32
N TRP A 215 8.37 1.24 3.65
CA TRP A 215 8.43 2.55 4.28
C TRP A 215 9.90 2.91 4.56
N PHE A 216 10.20 4.19 4.58
CA PHE A 216 11.56 4.75 4.73
C PHE A 216 12.63 4.14 3.81
N PRO A 217 12.36 3.89 2.53
CA PRO A 217 13.33 3.24 1.64
C PRO A 217 14.64 4.00 1.50
N LEU A 218 14.64 5.30 1.80
CA LEU A 218 15.79 6.21 1.76
C LEU A 218 16.23 6.70 3.17
N GLY A 219 15.77 6.02 4.23
CA GLY A 219 16.12 6.32 5.61
C GLY A 219 15.19 7.32 6.32
N GLY A 220 14.15 7.80 5.66
CA GLY A 220 13.06 8.61 6.23
C GLY A 220 13.49 9.92 6.92
N ALA A 221 12.51 10.66 7.41
CA ALA A 221 12.72 11.94 8.09
C ALA A 221 13.40 11.78 9.46
N MET A 222 13.12 10.72 10.20
CA MET A 222 13.68 10.46 11.53
C MET A 222 15.20 10.23 11.50
N SER A 223 15.68 9.53 10.47
CA SER A 223 17.11 9.33 10.22
C SER A 223 17.75 10.51 9.50
N LYS A 224 16.99 11.59 9.27
CA LYS A 224 17.42 12.76 8.48
C LYS A 224 17.94 12.36 7.09
N GLY A 225 17.34 11.34 6.49
CA GLY A 225 17.75 10.79 5.20
C GLY A 225 19.16 10.18 5.27
N ALA A 226 19.49 9.47 6.36
CA ALA A 226 20.83 8.90 6.56
C ALA A 226 21.29 8.06 5.37
N LEU A 227 20.38 7.29 4.76
CA LEU A 227 20.70 6.52 3.55
C LEU A 227 21.03 7.40 2.35
N LEU A 228 20.41 8.59 2.23
CA LEU A 228 20.73 9.57 1.17
C LEU A 228 22.07 10.25 1.37
N LYS A 229 22.57 10.30 2.62
CA LYS A 229 23.87 10.91 2.97
C LYS A 229 25.04 9.93 2.91
N GLU A 230 24.75 8.67 2.71
CA GLU A 230 25.77 7.63 2.57
C GLU A 230 26.41 7.72 1.18
N GLU A 231 27.50 8.47 1.08
CA GLU A 231 28.33 8.52 -0.14
C GLU A 231 28.68 7.11 -0.63
N ARG A 232 28.95 6.20 0.31
CA ARG A 232 29.24 4.81 0.02
C ARG A 232 28.12 4.13 -0.75
N PHE A 233 26.84 4.37 -0.40
CA PHE A 233 25.69 3.77 -1.09
C PHE A 233 25.58 4.29 -2.54
N PHE A 234 25.76 5.58 -2.74
CA PHE A 234 25.70 6.17 -4.09
C PHE A 234 26.91 5.82 -4.95
N ASN A 235 28.06 5.62 -4.33
CA ASN A 235 29.30 5.26 -5.01
C ASN A 235 29.52 3.75 -5.15
N MET A 236 28.57 2.92 -4.68
CA MET A 236 28.62 1.47 -4.87
C MET A 236 28.58 1.11 -6.36
N SER A 237 29.43 0.17 -6.76
CA SER A 237 29.34 -0.46 -8.07
C SER A 237 27.99 -1.18 -8.26
N LEU A 238 27.60 -1.48 -9.49
CA LEU A 238 26.39 -2.24 -9.79
C LEU A 238 26.40 -3.59 -9.05
N GLU A 239 27.53 -4.29 -9.06
CA GLU A 239 27.69 -5.56 -8.37
C GLU A 239 27.53 -5.46 -6.85
N GLU A 240 28.04 -4.39 -6.24
CA GLU A 240 27.86 -4.15 -4.81
C GLU A 240 26.40 -3.83 -4.47
N LYS A 241 25.72 -3.06 -5.31
CA LYS A 241 24.28 -2.81 -5.16
C LYS A 241 23.47 -4.09 -5.30
N GLU A 242 23.77 -4.91 -6.29
CA GLU A 242 23.12 -6.23 -6.47
C GLU A 242 23.33 -7.12 -5.26
N ARG A 243 24.55 -7.21 -4.72
CA ARG A 243 24.84 -7.97 -3.50
C ARG A 243 24.08 -7.42 -2.29
N ALA A 244 23.98 -6.11 -2.13
CA ALA A 244 23.20 -5.48 -1.07
C ALA A 244 21.73 -5.85 -1.18
N TYR A 245 21.15 -5.77 -2.37
CA TYR A 245 19.76 -6.17 -2.63
C TYR A 245 19.51 -7.66 -2.45
N LEU A 246 20.50 -8.51 -2.70
CA LEU A 246 20.42 -9.96 -2.52
C LEU A 246 20.75 -10.42 -1.09
N GLY A 247 21.06 -9.51 -0.16
CA GLY A 247 21.32 -9.84 1.24
C GLY A 247 22.74 -10.35 1.52
N ASN A 248 23.67 -10.20 0.57
CA ASN A 248 25.05 -10.65 0.72
C ASN A 248 25.96 -9.60 1.39
N MET A 249 25.43 -8.41 1.69
CA MET A 249 26.16 -7.35 2.35
C MET A 249 25.94 -7.40 3.86
N GLN A 250 27.01 -7.58 4.62
CA GLN A 250 26.94 -7.47 6.08
C GLN A 250 26.80 -6.01 6.50
N ILE A 251 25.87 -5.73 7.40
CA ILE A 251 25.76 -4.40 8.02
C ILE A 251 26.99 -4.19 8.90
N PRO A 252 27.72 -3.07 8.74
CA PRO A 252 28.85 -2.76 9.61
C PRO A 252 28.46 -2.78 11.08
N ALA A 253 29.31 -3.36 11.95
CA ALA A 253 29.04 -3.54 13.37
C ALA A 253 28.75 -2.23 14.13
N GLU A 254 29.19 -1.10 13.59
CA GLU A 254 28.98 0.25 14.12
C GLU A 254 27.53 0.74 14.08
N ARG A 255 26.61 -0.04 13.49
CA ARG A 255 25.20 0.33 13.27
C ARG A 255 24.19 -0.71 13.78
N LYS A 256 24.62 -1.54 14.74
CA LYS A 256 23.72 -2.45 15.44
C LYS A 256 23.00 -1.78 16.58
#